data_f55f16a8483df9d7bf82ce7fe2f6e33b
#
_entry.id   f55f16a8483df9d7bf82ce7fe2f6e33b
#
_cell.length_a   1.000
_cell.length_b   1.000
_cell.length_c   1.000
_cell.angle_alpha   90.00
_cell.angle_beta   90.00
_cell.angle_gamma   90.00
#
_symmetry.space_group_name_H-M   'P 1'
#
loop_
_entity.id
_entity.type
_entity.pdbx_description
1 polymer ?
#
loop_
_entity_poly.entity_id
_entity_poly.type
_entity_poly.pdbx_seq_one_letter_code
_entity_poly.pdbx_strand_id
1 'polypeptide(L)'
;MRKPTVDELEGIGDNIQMMAEAARRAATDSGASDPAKFLAGVQSVRTVAVMSWRLQHPAGALAAAIDAEPRQFQQSTVGGNSPQLLMTSACNDIVSGKLDSVLIAGSEAFLTRRRASQAGYQLPWGSAESEAPMAEVVGHDRSGSNEVELSVGLMMPTQVYPLFENGLRGQAADGPRAHEVRVSEMWERFKVVAQSNPYAWSPEPMTAEEIRTPGDDNRYIGYPYTKYQNANMTVDQSAAVIVCSVEVAQAAGIPEDRWVFPWSGSDCNDHWFVSERANLYSAPAVGFNARAALGLAGIGIDDVNHLEIYSCFPCMVQMSANEMGVDPFSDARPLTQTGGLCFFGGPGNNYTTHGIASMIDRLRAEPGIGLVTGNGWYSTKHSLGVYATTPPASAFRSANPQPELNATPQTKLVDEYDGPGTLESFVVMHERDGSPAMGTIAVRTGDAARTWATTTDADLLAWLESGEQVVGTPVSVKDRVLAR
;
A
#
# COMPACT_ATOMS: atom_id res chain seq x y z
N MET A 1 -13.04 -4.26 -23.10
CA MET A 1 -13.42 -2.83 -23.03
C MET A 1 -13.44 -2.21 -24.44
N ARG A 2 -14.47 -1.43 -24.77
CA ARG A 2 -14.56 -0.62 -25.98
C ARG A 2 -13.38 0.37 -26.03
N LYS A 3 -12.82 0.62 -27.23
CA LYS A 3 -11.81 1.67 -27.42
C LYS A 3 -12.47 3.04 -27.18
N PRO A 4 -11.90 3.92 -26.31
CA PRO A 4 -12.50 5.22 -26.02
C PRO A 4 -12.43 6.13 -27.25
N THR A 5 -13.38 7.06 -27.36
CA THR A 5 -13.34 8.17 -28.32
C THR A 5 -12.54 9.33 -27.74
N VAL A 6 -12.07 10.25 -28.59
CA VAL A 6 -11.36 11.46 -28.16
C VAL A 6 -12.26 12.33 -27.29
N ASP A 7 -13.54 12.52 -27.71
CA ASP A 7 -14.52 13.33 -26.97
C ASP A 7 -14.74 12.87 -25.53
N GLU A 8 -14.57 11.57 -25.25
CA GLU A 8 -14.66 11.01 -23.88
C GLU A 8 -13.45 11.34 -23.01
N LEU A 9 -12.39 11.88 -23.61
CA LEU A 9 -11.13 12.23 -22.92
C LEU A 9 -10.94 13.74 -22.82
N GLU A 10 -11.70 14.51 -23.60
CA GLU A 10 -11.67 15.98 -23.55
C GLU A 10 -12.24 16.48 -22.22
N GLY A 11 -11.55 17.43 -21.61
CA GLY A 11 -11.98 18.05 -20.35
C GLY A 11 -11.77 17.20 -19.09
N ILE A 12 -11.16 16.01 -19.19
CA ILE A 12 -10.77 15.24 -18.01
C ILE A 12 -9.64 16.00 -17.29
N GLY A 13 -9.86 16.30 -16.01
CA GLY A 13 -8.90 16.98 -15.17
C GLY A 13 -7.60 16.20 -14.97
N ASP A 14 -6.50 16.94 -14.84
CA ASP A 14 -5.19 16.37 -14.52
C ASP A 14 -5.06 16.02 -13.02
N ASN A 15 -3.91 15.49 -12.64
CA ASN A 15 -3.63 15.11 -11.26
C ASN A 15 -3.76 16.27 -10.26
N ILE A 16 -3.42 17.50 -10.65
CA ILE A 16 -3.53 18.67 -9.77
C ILE A 16 -4.99 19.03 -9.57
N GLN A 17 -5.80 19.03 -10.64
CA GLN A 17 -7.23 19.30 -10.56
C GLN A 17 -7.96 18.23 -9.73
N MET A 18 -7.57 16.96 -9.85
CA MET A 18 -8.10 15.88 -9.02
C MET A 18 -7.75 16.08 -7.54
N MET A 19 -6.51 16.43 -7.21
CA MET A 19 -6.08 16.74 -5.84
C MET A 19 -6.81 17.96 -5.28
N ALA A 20 -6.96 19.02 -6.08
CA ALA A 20 -7.67 20.24 -5.68
C ALA A 20 -9.15 19.96 -5.37
N GLU A 21 -9.82 19.14 -6.19
CA GLU A 21 -11.19 18.70 -5.93
C GLU A 21 -11.30 17.88 -4.64
N ALA A 22 -10.38 16.92 -4.42
CA ALA A 22 -10.34 16.14 -3.19
C ALA A 22 -10.10 17.04 -1.95
N ALA A 23 -9.23 18.05 -2.06
CA ALA A 23 -8.99 19.02 -0.99
C ALA A 23 -10.23 19.87 -0.68
N ARG A 24 -10.97 20.34 -1.71
CA ARG A 24 -12.23 21.08 -1.49
C ARG A 24 -13.31 20.19 -0.84
N ARG A 25 -13.39 18.92 -1.23
CA ARG A 25 -14.27 17.95 -0.58
C ARG A 25 -13.89 17.72 0.88
N ALA A 26 -12.60 17.56 1.17
CA ALA A 26 -12.11 17.42 2.55
C ALA A 26 -12.46 18.64 3.42
N ALA A 27 -12.30 19.86 2.88
CA ALA A 27 -12.69 21.08 3.58
C ALA A 27 -14.21 21.17 3.81
N THR A 28 -15.03 20.79 2.82
CA THR A 28 -16.49 20.73 2.95
C THR A 28 -16.92 19.68 3.96
N ASP A 29 -16.32 18.49 3.91
CA ASP A 29 -16.59 17.37 4.82
C ASP A 29 -16.25 17.71 6.27
N SER A 30 -15.28 18.59 6.52
CA SER A 30 -14.96 19.03 7.88
C SER A 30 -16.14 19.71 8.61
N GLY A 31 -17.09 20.29 7.87
CA GLY A 31 -18.18 21.08 8.42
C GLY A 31 -17.76 22.50 8.84
N ALA A 32 -16.61 23.00 8.37
CA ALA A 32 -16.16 24.37 8.62
C ALA A 32 -17.21 25.39 8.16
N SER A 33 -17.37 26.47 8.93
CA SER A 33 -18.33 27.54 8.62
C SER A 33 -18.08 28.21 7.27
N ASP A 34 -16.80 28.26 6.83
CA ASP A 34 -16.36 28.70 5.51
C ASP A 34 -15.27 27.72 5.02
N PRO A 35 -15.65 26.64 4.33
CA PRO A 35 -14.72 25.63 3.85
C PRO A 35 -13.63 26.18 2.91
N ALA A 36 -13.95 27.15 2.07
CA ALA A 36 -12.99 27.74 1.14
C ALA A 36 -11.91 28.54 1.89
N LYS A 37 -12.33 29.35 2.85
CA LYS A 37 -11.40 30.10 3.71
C LYS A 37 -10.56 29.18 4.59
N PHE A 38 -11.14 28.11 5.13
CA PHE A 38 -10.41 27.11 5.91
C PHE A 38 -9.33 26.44 5.06
N LEU A 39 -9.66 26.02 3.84
CA LEU A 39 -8.72 25.39 2.91
C LEU A 39 -7.61 26.35 2.46
N ALA A 40 -7.96 27.60 2.12
CA ALA A 40 -6.98 28.62 1.74
C ALA A 40 -6.02 29.01 2.89
N GLY A 41 -6.44 28.77 4.14
CA GLY A 41 -5.66 29.05 5.34
C GLY A 41 -4.66 27.98 5.75
N VAL A 42 -4.51 26.88 5.00
CA VAL A 42 -3.55 25.82 5.36
C VAL A 42 -2.11 26.32 5.30
N GLN A 43 -1.31 26.00 6.31
CA GLN A 43 0.07 26.50 6.43
C GLN A 43 1.11 25.60 5.76
N SER A 44 0.75 24.37 5.43
CA SER A 44 1.59 23.46 4.65
C SER A 44 0.76 22.68 3.66
N VAL A 45 1.27 22.51 2.45
CA VAL A 45 0.72 21.61 1.43
C VAL A 45 1.73 20.49 1.18
N ARG A 46 1.28 19.24 1.38
CA ARG A 46 2.08 18.03 1.22
C ARG A 46 1.45 17.13 0.17
N THR A 47 2.23 16.76 -0.83
CA THR A 47 1.74 15.90 -1.91
C THR A 47 2.38 14.52 -1.86
N VAL A 48 1.58 13.51 -2.10
CA VAL A 48 2.06 12.14 -2.30
C VAL A 48 2.64 12.03 -3.71
N ALA A 49 3.77 11.35 -3.86
CA ALA A 49 4.43 11.17 -5.15
C ALA A 49 3.49 10.54 -6.19
N VAL A 50 3.29 11.22 -7.31
CA VAL A 50 2.43 10.79 -8.42
C VAL A 50 3.24 9.94 -9.39
N MET A 51 2.71 8.77 -9.77
CA MET A 51 3.33 7.83 -10.72
C MET A 51 2.71 7.90 -12.11
N SER A 52 1.44 8.28 -12.21
CA SER A 52 0.71 8.31 -13.49
C SER A 52 1.09 9.49 -14.39
N TRP A 53 1.67 10.55 -13.84
CA TRP A 53 2.11 11.72 -14.60
C TRP A 53 3.38 12.33 -14.00
N ARG A 54 4.23 12.90 -14.86
CA ARG A 54 5.45 13.57 -14.40
C ARG A 54 5.13 15.02 -14.00
N LEU A 55 5.21 15.30 -12.72
CA LEU A 55 4.98 16.63 -12.14
C LEU A 55 6.29 17.20 -11.60
N GLN A 56 6.52 18.50 -11.79
CA GLN A 56 7.74 19.18 -11.33
C GLN A 56 7.59 19.68 -9.88
N HIS A 57 6.49 20.37 -9.59
CA HIS A 57 6.21 20.94 -8.27
C HIS A 57 4.73 20.80 -7.90
N PRO A 58 4.23 19.54 -7.66
CA PRO A 58 2.81 19.32 -7.43
C PRO A 58 2.26 20.04 -6.19
N ALA A 59 3.04 20.20 -5.12
CA ALA A 59 2.59 20.90 -3.92
C ALA A 59 2.35 22.41 -4.17
N GLY A 60 3.21 23.07 -4.91
CA GLY A 60 3.04 24.47 -5.28
C GLY A 60 1.87 24.67 -6.26
N ALA A 61 1.74 23.80 -7.25
CA ALA A 61 0.63 23.84 -8.20
C ALA A 61 -0.72 23.58 -7.51
N LEU A 62 -0.76 22.64 -6.56
CA LEU A 62 -1.96 22.37 -5.75
C LEU A 62 -2.32 23.58 -4.90
N ALA A 63 -1.34 24.22 -4.21
CA ALA A 63 -1.59 25.39 -3.41
C ALA A 63 -2.23 26.53 -4.23
N ALA A 64 -1.69 26.79 -5.43
CA ALA A 64 -2.27 27.77 -6.35
C ALA A 64 -3.71 27.38 -6.79
N ALA A 65 -3.97 26.10 -7.04
CA ALA A 65 -5.29 25.60 -7.47
C ALA A 65 -6.39 25.69 -6.38
N ILE A 66 -6.00 25.84 -5.10
CA ILE A 66 -6.92 25.99 -3.96
C ILE A 66 -6.83 27.39 -3.30
N ASP A 67 -6.20 28.35 -3.96
CA ASP A 67 -6.02 29.72 -3.47
C ASP A 67 -5.31 29.78 -2.09
N ALA A 68 -4.38 28.87 -1.80
CA ALA A 68 -3.63 28.83 -0.55
C ALA A 68 -2.21 29.40 -0.73
N GLU A 69 -1.73 30.08 0.32
CA GLU A 69 -0.37 30.61 0.42
C GLU A 69 0.39 29.98 1.59
N PRO A 70 0.68 28.66 1.52
CA PRO A 70 1.34 27.95 2.61
C PRO A 70 2.80 28.39 2.76
N ARG A 71 3.30 28.35 3.98
CA ARG A 71 4.72 28.64 4.29
C ARG A 71 5.64 27.43 4.14
N GLN A 72 5.08 26.23 3.90
CA GLN A 72 5.84 25.01 3.71
C GLN A 72 5.23 24.14 2.60
N PHE A 73 6.10 23.57 1.79
CA PHE A 73 5.76 22.60 0.75
C PHE A 73 6.55 21.32 0.98
N GLN A 74 5.89 20.18 0.94
CA GLN A 74 6.54 18.87 1.01
C GLN A 74 6.01 17.93 -0.08
N GLN A 75 6.87 17.00 -0.50
CA GLN A 75 6.51 15.92 -1.40
C GLN A 75 7.11 14.61 -0.90
N SER A 76 6.33 13.53 -0.90
CA SER A 76 6.87 12.23 -0.52
C SER A 76 7.75 11.61 -1.60
N THR A 77 8.59 10.66 -1.18
CA THR A 77 9.17 9.67 -2.10
C THR A 77 8.13 8.61 -2.47
N VAL A 78 8.45 7.74 -3.47
CA VAL A 78 7.60 6.61 -3.89
C VAL A 78 7.41 5.63 -2.73
N GLY A 79 6.17 5.22 -2.49
CA GLY A 79 5.78 4.22 -1.49
C GLY A 79 4.35 4.43 -0.99
N GLY A 80 3.55 3.37 -0.92
CA GLY A 80 2.17 3.44 -0.42
C GLY A 80 2.09 3.71 1.09
N ASN A 81 3.20 3.64 1.82
CA ASN A 81 3.31 4.10 3.21
C ASN A 81 3.37 5.63 3.33
N SER A 82 3.71 6.33 2.25
CA SER A 82 4.02 7.77 2.25
C SER A 82 2.91 8.67 2.81
N PRO A 83 1.61 8.43 2.56
CA PRO A 83 0.56 9.27 3.16
C PRO A 83 0.58 9.23 4.69
N GLN A 84 0.75 8.05 5.29
CA GLN A 84 0.84 7.94 6.76
C GLN A 84 2.14 8.56 7.30
N LEU A 85 3.26 8.43 6.59
CA LEU A 85 4.51 9.10 6.91
C LEU A 85 4.35 10.63 6.92
N LEU A 86 3.68 11.19 5.90
CA LEU A 86 3.36 12.62 5.82
C LEU A 86 2.40 13.05 6.94
N MET A 87 1.43 12.21 7.32
CA MET A 87 0.51 12.46 8.44
C MET A 87 1.26 12.50 9.76
N THR A 88 2.10 11.50 10.03
CA THR A 88 2.96 11.45 11.23
C THR A 88 3.84 12.70 11.34
N SER A 89 4.48 13.08 10.25
CA SER A 89 5.28 14.30 10.18
C SER A 89 4.45 15.59 10.41
N ALA A 90 3.23 15.65 9.85
CA ALA A 90 2.33 16.78 10.04
C ALA A 90 1.91 16.94 11.50
N CYS A 91 1.54 15.83 12.15
CA CYS A 91 1.19 15.84 13.57
C CYS A 91 2.36 16.29 14.46
N ASN A 92 3.60 15.87 14.15
CA ASN A 92 4.79 16.32 14.87
C ASN A 92 5.04 17.83 14.68
N ASP A 93 4.86 18.36 13.46
CA ASP A 93 4.99 19.80 13.20
C ASP A 93 3.93 20.62 13.95
N ILE A 94 2.68 20.11 14.07
CA ILE A 94 1.60 20.77 14.81
C ILE A 94 1.88 20.74 16.32
N VAL A 95 2.21 19.60 16.88
CA VAL A 95 2.47 19.44 18.32
C VAL A 95 3.69 20.29 18.77
N SER A 96 4.69 20.43 17.90
CA SER A 96 5.85 21.29 18.18
C SER A 96 5.57 22.79 18.02
N GLY A 97 4.38 23.18 17.57
CA GLY A 97 4.00 24.57 17.30
C GLY A 97 4.66 25.17 16.05
N LYS A 98 5.28 24.35 15.22
CA LYS A 98 5.87 24.79 13.95
C LYS A 98 4.79 25.13 12.91
N LEU A 99 3.69 24.38 12.90
CA LEU A 99 2.53 24.57 12.02
C LEU A 99 1.25 24.41 12.84
N ASP A 100 0.15 24.97 12.33
CA ASP A 100 -1.18 24.83 12.93
C ASP A 100 -2.15 24.06 12.02
N SER A 101 -1.85 23.98 10.72
CA SER A 101 -2.68 23.26 9.75
C SER A 101 -1.89 22.76 8.55
N VAL A 102 -2.21 21.55 8.09
CA VAL A 102 -1.54 20.85 6.98
C VAL A 102 -2.57 20.16 6.10
N LEU A 103 -2.47 20.35 4.79
CA LEU A 103 -3.17 19.58 3.77
C LEU A 103 -2.23 18.49 3.25
N ILE A 104 -2.72 17.24 3.21
CA ILE A 104 -2.07 16.11 2.56
C ILE A 104 -2.97 15.63 1.43
N ALA A 105 -2.45 15.55 0.20
CA ALA A 105 -3.22 15.13 -0.96
C ALA A 105 -2.38 14.30 -1.93
N GLY A 106 -3.05 13.43 -2.67
CA GLY A 106 -2.46 12.67 -3.74
C GLY A 106 -3.49 12.21 -4.77
N SER A 107 -3.04 11.83 -5.95
CA SER A 107 -3.89 11.36 -7.03
C SER A 107 -3.15 10.43 -7.97
N GLU A 108 -3.89 9.54 -8.64
CA GLU A 108 -3.42 8.77 -9.79
C GLU A 108 -4.49 8.75 -10.88
N ALA A 109 -4.05 8.79 -12.12
CA ALA A 109 -4.90 8.83 -13.32
C ALA A 109 -4.46 7.80 -14.37
N PHE A 110 -4.17 6.58 -13.94
CA PHE A 110 -3.67 5.51 -14.79
C PHE A 110 -4.70 5.03 -15.83
N LEU A 111 -5.99 5.04 -15.48
CA LEU A 111 -7.04 4.65 -16.42
C LEU A 111 -7.13 5.64 -17.58
N THR A 112 -7.22 6.95 -17.26
CA THR A 112 -7.28 8.00 -18.29
C THR A 112 -6.04 7.97 -19.19
N ARG A 113 -4.83 7.83 -18.62
CA ARG A 113 -3.59 7.64 -19.39
C ARG A 113 -3.66 6.45 -20.34
N ARG A 114 -4.10 5.29 -19.84
CA ARG A 114 -4.25 4.08 -20.64
C ARG A 114 -5.26 4.28 -21.78
N ARG A 115 -6.41 4.89 -21.49
CA ARG A 115 -7.45 5.18 -22.47
C ARG A 115 -6.95 6.15 -23.54
N ALA A 116 -6.26 7.22 -23.14
CA ALA A 116 -5.65 8.18 -24.07
C ALA A 116 -4.63 7.51 -25.00
N SER A 117 -3.74 6.67 -24.45
CA SER A 117 -2.80 5.89 -25.26
C SER A 117 -3.50 4.96 -26.26
N GLN A 118 -4.58 4.28 -25.85
CA GLN A 118 -5.37 3.42 -26.74
C GLN A 118 -6.09 4.19 -27.85
N ALA A 119 -6.51 5.43 -27.57
CA ALA A 119 -7.14 6.33 -28.55
C ALA A 119 -6.13 7.03 -29.47
N GLY A 120 -4.84 7.02 -29.14
CA GLY A 120 -3.81 7.83 -29.79
C GLY A 120 -3.97 9.32 -29.49
N TYR A 121 -4.57 9.67 -28.33
CA TYR A 121 -4.83 11.03 -27.89
C TYR A 121 -3.74 11.50 -26.94
N GLN A 122 -3.21 12.70 -27.19
CA GLN A 122 -2.26 13.34 -26.29
C GLN A 122 -3.04 14.20 -25.29
N LEU A 123 -2.97 13.81 -24.02
CA LEU A 123 -3.59 14.57 -22.93
C LEU A 123 -2.95 15.96 -22.83
N PRO A 124 -3.75 17.05 -22.76
CA PRO A 124 -3.25 18.42 -22.67
C PRO A 124 -2.81 18.79 -21.25
N TRP A 125 -2.25 17.83 -20.49
CA TRP A 125 -1.85 18.02 -19.12
C TRP A 125 -0.46 18.62 -19.02
N GLY A 126 -0.33 19.63 -18.14
CA GLY A 126 0.94 20.29 -17.86
C GLY A 126 1.86 19.48 -16.92
N SER A 127 3.05 20.02 -16.71
CA SER A 127 4.05 19.46 -15.78
C SER A 127 3.91 19.95 -14.34
N ALA A 128 2.85 20.71 -14.03
CA ALA A 128 2.63 21.36 -12.72
C ALA A 128 3.83 22.23 -12.29
N GLU A 129 4.24 23.13 -13.17
CA GLU A 129 5.24 24.17 -12.84
C GLU A 129 4.67 25.12 -11.79
N SER A 130 5.53 25.65 -10.92
CA SER A 130 5.16 26.62 -9.90
C SER A 130 6.37 27.49 -9.55
N GLU A 131 6.12 28.77 -9.27
CA GLU A 131 7.13 29.71 -8.75
C GLU A 131 7.30 29.61 -7.22
N ALA A 132 6.47 28.81 -6.54
CA ALA A 132 6.59 28.56 -5.11
C ALA A 132 7.96 27.95 -4.75
N PRO A 133 8.44 28.12 -3.51
CA PRO A 133 9.65 27.45 -3.04
C PRO A 133 9.56 25.94 -3.23
N MET A 134 10.64 25.32 -3.71
CA MET A 134 10.69 23.87 -3.97
C MET A 134 10.27 23.07 -2.75
N ALA A 135 9.49 22.02 -2.99
CA ALA A 135 9.03 21.15 -1.92
C ALA A 135 10.20 20.35 -1.32
N GLU A 136 10.21 20.27 0.01
CA GLU A 136 11.08 19.35 0.74
C GLU A 136 10.66 17.91 0.46
N VAL A 137 11.62 17.04 0.14
CA VAL A 137 11.36 15.61 -0.12
C VAL A 137 11.37 14.84 1.21
N VAL A 138 10.29 14.11 1.48
CA VAL A 138 10.11 13.31 2.70
C VAL A 138 10.12 11.82 2.37
N GLY A 139 10.96 11.05 3.07
CA GLY A 139 11.10 9.62 2.91
C GLY A 139 12.42 9.22 2.24
N HIS A 140 12.57 7.93 1.97
CA HIS A 140 13.78 7.35 1.37
C HIS A 140 13.58 7.11 -0.12
N ASP A 141 14.44 7.72 -0.95
CA ASP A 141 14.51 7.49 -2.38
C ASP A 141 15.61 6.47 -2.68
N ARG A 142 15.24 5.19 -2.67
CA ARG A 142 16.11 4.06 -2.95
C ARG A 142 15.36 3.01 -3.76
N SER A 143 16.04 2.33 -4.71
CA SER A 143 15.47 1.21 -5.47
C SER A 143 14.89 0.14 -4.55
N GLY A 144 13.75 -0.43 -4.91
CA GLY A 144 13.12 -1.54 -4.17
C GLY A 144 13.84 -2.88 -4.35
N SER A 145 14.61 -3.05 -5.43
CA SER A 145 15.38 -4.27 -5.74
C SER A 145 16.85 -3.96 -5.91
N ASN A 146 17.71 -4.92 -5.57
CA ASN A 146 19.13 -4.91 -5.87
C ASN A 146 19.39 -5.50 -7.27
N GLU A 147 20.66 -5.46 -7.72
CA GLU A 147 21.06 -5.93 -9.05
C GLU A 147 20.79 -7.44 -9.26
N VAL A 148 20.98 -8.24 -8.22
CA VAL A 148 20.74 -9.70 -8.28
C VAL A 148 19.24 -9.98 -8.42
N GLU A 149 18.40 -9.30 -7.64
CA GLU A 149 16.94 -9.41 -7.74
C GLU A 149 16.44 -8.98 -9.13
N LEU A 150 16.97 -7.88 -9.67
CA LEU A 150 16.65 -7.41 -11.01
C LEU A 150 17.07 -8.43 -12.09
N SER A 151 18.23 -9.08 -11.94
CA SER A 151 18.75 -10.06 -12.91
C SER A 151 17.89 -11.33 -13.03
N VAL A 152 17.10 -11.66 -12.00
CA VAL A 152 16.16 -12.78 -11.99
C VAL A 152 14.69 -12.35 -12.17
N GLY A 153 14.47 -11.11 -12.60
CA GLY A 153 13.15 -10.59 -12.98
C GLY A 153 12.31 -10.07 -11.82
N LEU A 154 12.87 -9.80 -10.64
CA LEU A 154 12.13 -9.24 -9.49
C LEU A 154 12.11 -7.70 -9.55
N MET A 155 11.31 -7.14 -10.46
CA MET A 155 11.20 -5.70 -10.71
C MET A 155 9.83 -5.11 -10.35
N MET A 156 8.79 -5.94 -10.38
CA MET A 156 7.41 -5.49 -10.23
C MET A 156 6.74 -6.17 -9.03
N PRO A 157 5.78 -5.52 -8.36
CA PRO A 157 5.04 -6.14 -7.26
C PRO A 157 4.44 -7.51 -7.62
N THR A 158 3.94 -7.68 -8.84
CA THR A 158 3.37 -8.94 -9.34
C THR A 158 4.40 -10.09 -9.45
N GLN A 159 5.68 -9.77 -9.43
CA GLN A 159 6.78 -10.75 -9.44
C GLN A 159 7.29 -11.07 -8.03
N VAL A 160 7.13 -10.14 -7.10
CA VAL A 160 7.70 -10.25 -5.74
C VAL A 160 6.69 -10.75 -4.72
N TYR A 161 5.49 -10.19 -4.67
CA TYR A 161 4.51 -10.56 -3.64
C TYR A 161 4.04 -12.02 -3.69
N PRO A 162 3.96 -12.70 -4.84
CA PRO A 162 3.72 -14.14 -4.88
C PRO A 162 4.77 -14.99 -4.15
N LEU A 163 6.02 -14.50 -4.06
CA LEU A 163 7.06 -15.15 -3.24
C LEU A 163 6.65 -15.19 -1.77
N PHE A 164 6.13 -14.09 -1.24
CA PHE A 164 5.64 -14.07 0.16
C PHE A 164 4.44 -14.99 0.35
N GLU A 165 3.50 -15.03 -0.61
CA GLU A 165 2.36 -15.93 -0.53
C GLU A 165 2.78 -17.39 -0.57
N ASN A 166 3.69 -17.77 -1.46
CA ASN A 166 4.19 -19.15 -1.50
C ASN A 166 5.05 -19.49 -0.26
N GLY A 167 5.72 -18.49 0.33
CA GLY A 167 6.35 -18.63 1.63
C GLY A 167 5.33 -18.95 2.74
N LEU A 168 4.23 -18.21 2.82
CA LEU A 168 3.11 -18.46 3.75
C LEU A 168 2.44 -19.82 3.52
N ARG A 169 2.16 -20.15 2.25
CA ARG A 169 1.61 -21.47 1.87
C ARG A 169 2.51 -22.62 2.32
N GLY A 170 3.84 -22.41 2.25
CA GLY A 170 4.83 -23.37 2.73
C GLY A 170 4.79 -23.62 4.24
N GLN A 171 4.24 -22.66 5.02
CA GLN A 171 4.08 -22.77 6.48
C GLN A 171 2.68 -23.27 6.88
N ALA A 172 1.74 -23.38 5.94
CA ALA A 172 0.36 -23.76 6.23
C ALA A 172 0.26 -25.24 6.67
N ALA A 173 -0.19 -25.47 7.90
CA ALA A 173 -0.27 -26.82 8.49
C ALA A 173 -1.24 -27.78 7.75
N ASP A 174 -2.27 -27.23 7.10
CA ASP A 174 -3.28 -27.94 6.33
C ASP A 174 -3.01 -27.98 4.82
N GLY A 175 -1.84 -27.45 4.43
CA GLY A 175 -1.31 -27.51 3.07
C GLY A 175 -1.76 -26.37 2.14
N PRO A 176 -1.11 -26.27 0.97
CA PRO A 176 -1.26 -25.13 0.07
C PRO A 176 -2.67 -24.89 -0.46
N ARG A 177 -3.44 -25.96 -0.74
CA ARG A 177 -4.81 -25.85 -1.28
C ARG A 177 -5.80 -25.30 -0.25
N ALA A 178 -5.72 -25.79 1.00
CA ALA A 178 -6.57 -25.28 2.08
C ALA A 178 -6.24 -23.81 2.39
N HIS A 179 -4.97 -23.45 2.35
CA HIS A 179 -4.51 -22.06 2.50
C HIS A 179 -5.11 -21.16 1.39
N GLU A 180 -5.10 -21.58 0.13
CA GLU A 180 -5.67 -20.84 -1.00
C GLU A 180 -7.18 -20.57 -0.81
N VAL A 181 -7.92 -21.54 -0.29
CA VAL A 181 -9.35 -21.37 0.06
C VAL A 181 -9.49 -20.27 1.12
N ARG A 182 -8.77 -20.35 2.25
CA ARG A 182 -8.86 -19.34 3.31
C ARG A 182 -8.46 -17.94 2.81
N VAL A 183 -7.42 -17.84 1.98
CA VAL A 183 -7.01 -16.56 1.38
C VAL A 183 -8.13 -15.97 0.53
N SER A 184 -8.79 -16.77 -0.29
CA SER A 184 -9.91 -16.30 -1.12
C SER A 184 -11.15 -15.92 -0.29
N GLU A 185 -11.46 -16.64 0.80
CA GLU A 185 -12.52 -16.29 1.74
C GLU A 185 -12.20 -14.98 2.50
N MET A 186 -10.96 -14.78 2.92
CA MET A 186 -10.51 -13.49 3.44
C MET A 186 -10.72 -12.37 2.41
N TRP A 187 -10.37 -12.62 1.14
CA TRP A 187 -10.50 -11.63 0.06
C TRP A 187 -11.94 -11.32 -0.30
N GLU A 188 -12.86 -12.28 -0.19
CA GLU A 188 -14.30 -12.04 -0.30
C GLU A 188 -14.80 -11.08 0.78
N ARG A 189 -14.29 -11.15 2.02
CA ARG A 189 -14.63 -10.16 3.07
C ARG A 189 -14.20 -8.74 2.69
N PHE A 190 -13.06 -8.57 2.02
CA PHE A 190 -12.66 -7.27 1.45
C PHE A 190 -13.63 -6.80 0.38
N LYS A 191 -14.06 -7.73 -0.48
CA LYS A 191 -15.06 -7.45 -1.53
C LYS A 191 -16.39 -6.98 -0.96
N VAL A 192 -16.85 -7.57 0.14
CA VAL A 192 -18.08 -7.15 0.85
C VAL A 192 -17.97 -5.70 1.32
N VAL A 193 -16.82 -5.29 1.87
CA VAL A 193 -16.60 -3.90 2.25
C VAL A 193 -16.62 -2.98 1.03
N ALA A 194 -15.97 -3.35 -0.07
CA ALA A 194 -15.98 -2.56 -1.30
C ALA A 194 -17.37 -2.34 -1.88
N GLN A 195 -18.30 -3.29 -1.73
CA GLN A 195 -19.70 -3.16 -2.20
C GLN A 195 -20.44 -1.99 -1.53
N SER A 196 -20.12 -1.70 -0.28
CA SER A 196 -20.76 -0.61 0.48
C SER A 196 -20.01 0.73 0.36
N ASN A 197 -18.81 0.73 -0.21
CA ASN A 197 -18.02 1.95 -0.35
C ASN A 197 -18.36 2.68 -1.67
N PRO A 198 -18.93 3.89 -1.64
CA PRO A 198 -19.37 4.61 -2.83
C PRO A 198 -18.21 5.04 -3.75
N TYR A 199 -16.98 4.98 -3.26
CA TYR A 199 -15.77 5.32 -4.01
C TYR A 199 -15.04 4.09 -4.57
N ALA A 200 -15.56 2.87 -4.31
CA ALA A 200 -14.95 1.65 -4.81
C ALA A 200 -15.07 1.54 -6.33
N TRP A 201 -13.98 1.15 -6.95
CA TRP A 201 -13.89 1.03 -8.41
C TRP A 201 -14.61 -0.20 -8.97
N SER A 202 -14.71 -1.25 -8.19
CA SER A 202 -15.35 -2.52 -8.53
C SER A 202 -16.28 -2.96 -7.39
N PRO A 203 -17.51 -2.41 -7.33
CA PRO A 203 -18.43 -2.72 -6.23
C PRO A 203 -19.25 -4.00 -6.44
N GLU A 204 -19.30 -4.59 -7.65
CA GLU A 204 -20.13 -5.76 -7.95
C GLU A 204 -19.76 -6.96 -7.06
N PRO A 205 -20.74 -7.76 -6.58
CA PRO A 205 -20.45 -8.91 -5.73
C PRO A 205 -19.56 -9.95 -6.43
N MET A 206 -18.74 -10.65 -5.65
CA MET A 206 -17.87 -11.70 -6.14
C MET A 206 -17.59 -12.68 -5.01
N THR A 207 -17.68 -13.98 -5.28
CA THR A 207 -17.46 -15.05 -4.31
C THR A 207 -15.97 -15.41 -4.18
N ALA A 208 -15.60 -16.03 -3.07
CA ALA A 208 -14.26 -16.57 -2.86
C ALA A 208 -13.83 -17.54 -3.98
N GLU A 209 -14.77 -18.33 -4.50
CA GLU A 209 -14.50 -19.26 -5.60
C GLU A 209 -14.18 -18.52 -6.91
N GLU A 210 -14.93 -17.49 -7.26
CA GLU A 210 -14.65 -16.65 -8.44
C GLU A 210 -13.31 -15.92 -8.30
N ILE A 211 -12.94 -15.50 -7.08
CA ILE A 211 -11.66 -14.83 -6.83
C ILE A 211 -10.48 -15.78 -7.08
N ARG A 212 -10.52 -17.02 -6.58
CA ARG A 212 -9.39 -17.95 -6.69
C ARG A 212 -9.35 -18.72 -8.01
N THR A 213 -10.50 -18.86 -8.71
CA THR A 213 -10.57 -19.71 -9.90
C THR A 213 -10.07 -18.95 -11.14
N PRO A 214 -9.02 -19.42 -11.81
CA PRO A 214 -8.56 -18.81 -13.04
C PRO A 214 -9.57 -18.99 -14.18
N GLY A 215 -9.69 -17.97 -15.04
CA GLY A 215 -10.57 -17.95 -16.19
C GLY A 215 -10.24 -16.78 -17.11
N ASP A 216 -11.01 -16.58 -18.17
CA ASP A 216 -10.75 -15.56 -19.21
C ASP A 216 -10.59 -14.15 -18.64
N ASP A 217 -11.42 -13.76 -17.68
CA ASP A 217 -11.35 -12.46 -17.02
C ASP A 217 -10.47 -12.46 -15.75
N ASN A 218 -10.08 -13.64 -15.24
CA ASN A 218 -9.36 -13.83 -13.99
C ASN A 218 -8.16 -14.76 -14.14
N ARG A 219 -7.34 -14.61 -15.18
CA ARG A 219 -6.14 -15.43 -15.38
C ARG A 219 -5.13 -15.29 -14.24
N TYR A 220 -4.23 -16.23 -14.09
CA TYR A 220 -3.03 -16.03 -13.28
C TYR A 220 -2.19 -14.86 -13.82
N ILE A 221 -1.60 -14.09 -12.92
CA ILE A 221 -0.60 -13.04 -13.21
C ILE A 221 0.78 -13.53 -12.80
N GLY A 222 0.96 -13.81 -11.52
CA GLY A 222 2.11 -14.47 -10.91
C GLY A 222 1.56 -15.48 -9.92
N TYR A 223 1.69 -16.78 -10.22
CA TYR A 223 1.16 -17.85 -9.38
C TYR A 223 1.67 -17.75 -7.94
N PRO A 224 0.80 -17.81 -6.91
CA PRO A 224 -0.55 -18.35 -6.94
C PRO A 224 -1.67 -17.33 -7.20
N TYR A 225 -1.36 -16.10 -7.55
CA TYR A 225 -2.35 -15.03 -7.64
C TYR A 225 -3.03 -14.92 -9.00
N THR A 226 -4.35 -15.03 -8.98
CA THR A 226 -5.20 -14.61 -10.10
C THR A 226 -5.25 -13.08 -10.19
N LYS A 227 -5.76 -12.53 -11.27
CA LYS A 227 -5.92 -11.08 -11.49
C LYS A 227 -6.69 -10.42 -10.34
N TYR A 228 -7.73 -11.06 -9.79
CA TYR A 228 -8.55 -10.52 -8.70
C TYR A 228 -7.87 -10.54 -7.33
N GLN A 229 -6.66 -11.05 -7.23
CA GLN A 229 -5.81 -11.02 -6.03
C GLN A 229 -4.66 -10.01 -6.16
N ASN A 230 -4.62 -9.23 -7.24
CA ASN A 230 -3.64 -8.19 -7.49
C ASN A 230 -4.26 -6.80 -7.36
N ALA A 231 -3.51 -5.83 -6.84
CA ALA A 231 -3.95 -4.44 -6.78
C ALA A 231 -4.37 -3.91 -8.16
N ASN A 232 -5.54 -3.29 -8.24
CA ASN A 232 -6.02 -2.69 -9.47
C ASN A 232 -5.49 -1.26 -9.61
N MET A 233 -4.36 -1.11 -10.26
CA MET A 233 -3.77 0.22 -10.52
C MET A 233 -4.44 0.98 -11.68
N THR A 234 -5.30 0.32 -12.47
CA THR A 234 -5.97 0.97 -13.64
C THR A 234 -7.20 1.74 -13.16
N VAL A 235 -6.98 2.79 -12.41
CA VAL A 235 -8.00 3.64 -11.79
C VAL A 235 -7.62 5.12 -11.93
N ASP A 236 -8.62 6.00 -11.76
CA ASP A 236 -8.44 7.44 -11.59
C ASP A 236 -9.04 7.79 -10.23
N GLN A 237 -8.19 8.01 -9.23
CA GLN A 237 -8.60 8.27 -7.86
C GLN A 237 -7.73 9.34 -7.21
N SER A 238 -8.35 10.18 -6.38
CA SER A 238 -7.68 11.18 -5.57
C SER A 238 -8.29 11.22 -4.17
N ALA A 239 -7.46 11.46 -3.16
CA ALA A 239 -7.89 11.70 -1.79
C ALA A 239 -7.05 12.78 -1.15
N ALA A 240 -7.67 13.49 -0.19
CA ALA A 240 -7.02 14.51 0.61
C ALA A 240 -7.52 14.43 2.05
N VAL A 241 -6.65 14.77 2.98
CA VAL A 241 -6.96 14.94 4.41
C VAL A 241 -6.36 16.25 4.92
N ILE A 242 -7.07 16.90 5.84
CA ILE A 242 -6.59 18.09 6.53
C ILE A 242 -6.40 17.74 8.00
N VAL A 243 -5.21 18.03 8.53
CA VAL A 243 -4.92 17.92 9.96
C VAL A 243 -4.57 19.29 10.48
N CYS A 244 -5.14 19.66 11.64
CA CYS A 244 -4.93 20.98 12.26
C CYS A 244 -4.97 20.89 13.78
N SER A 245 -4.52 21.97 14.43
CA SER A 245 -4.70 22.12 15.87
C SER A 245 -6.16 22.31 16.23
N VAL A 246 -6.50 22.03 17.49
CA VAL A 246 -7.86 22.24 18.03
C VAL A 246 -8.29 23.71 17.90
N GLU A 247 -7.36 24.63 18.13
CA GLU A 247 -7.59 26.07 18.01
C GLU A 247 -8.01 26.47 16.59
N VAL A 248 -7.35 25.90 15.56
CA VAL A 248 -7.71 26.14 14.16
C VAL A 248 -9.08 25.53 13.85
N ALA A 249 -9.38 24.32 14.32
CA ALA A 249 -10.67 23.69 14.12
C ALA A 249 -11.81 24.52 14.75
N GLN A 250 -11.62 25.01 15.98
CA GLN A 250 -12.56 25.89 16.68
C GLN A 250 -12.75 27.23 15.95
N ALA A 251 -11.65 27.86 15.54
CA ALA A 251 -11.67 29.13 14.81
C ALA A 251 -12.37 29.00 13.44
N ALA A 252 -12.26 27.85 12.78
CA ALA A 252 -12.97 27.55 11.55
C ALA A 252 -14.44 27.16 11.76
N GLY A 253 -14.90 27.02 13.02
CA GLY A 253 -16.26 26.63 13.36
C GLY A 253 -16.57 25.17 13.02
N ILE A 254 -15.57 24.30 13.03
CA ILE A 254 -15.74 22.85 12.77
C ILE A 254 -16.41 22.21 13.98
N PRO A 255 -17.57 21.54 13.81
CA PRO A 255 -18.26 20.86 14.91
C PRO A 255 -17.40 19.75 15.54
N GLU A 256 -17.45 19.60 16.87
CA GLU A 256 -16.63 18.62 17.60
C GLU A 256 -16.96 17.17 17.23
N ASP A 257 -18.18 16.87 16.82
CA ASP A 257 -18.58 15.54 16.33
C ASP A 257 -17.95 15.17 14.96
N ARG A 258 -17.30 16.12 14.32
CA ARG A 258 -16.51 15.89 13.10
C ARG A 258 -15.03 15.64 13.38
N TRP A 259 -14.56 15.81 14.62
CA TRP A 259 -13.15 15.67 14.95
C TRP A 259 -12.73 14.22 15.11
N VAL A 260 -11.59 13.90 14.51
CA VAL A 260 -10.88 12.64 14.72
C VAL A 260 -9.43 12.97 15.08
N PHE A 261 -8.97 12.45 16.19
CA PHE A 261 -7.66 12.73 16.73
C PHE A 261 -6.65 11.65 16.32
N PRO A 262 -5.54 12.00 15.64
CA PRO A 262 -4.38 11.14 15.61
C PRO A 262 -3.79 11.01 17.04
N TRP A 263 -3.67 9.77 17.52
CA TRP A 263 -3.13 9.50 18.85
C TRP A 263 -1.62 9.27 18.84
N SER A 264 -1.17 8.49 17.85
CA SER A 264 0.24 8.13 17.68
C SER A 264 0.54 7.72 16.25
N GLY A 265 1.82 7.69 15.91
CA GLY A 265 2.31 7.17 14.65
C GLY A 265 3.65 6.45 14.81
N SER A 266 3.98 5.59 13.86
CA SER A 266 5.28 4.93 13.81
C SER A 266 5.67 4.62 12.37
N ASP A 267 6.97 4.72 12.07
CA ASP A 267 7.55 4.47 10.76
C ASP A 267 8.85 3.69 10.92
N CYS A 268 8.99 2.58 10.21
CA CYS A 268 10.28 1.93 10.01
C CYS A 268 10.30 1.10 8.71
N ASN A 269 11.49 0.77 8.24
CA ASN A 269 11.65 -0.04 7.04
C ASN A 269 12.14 -1.43 7.44
N ASP A 270 11.62 -2.46 6.77
CA ASP A 270 12.17 -3.82 6.86
C ASP A 270 13.60 -3.86 6.28
N HIS A 271 14.31 -4.98 6.45
CA HIS A 271 15.53 -5.19 5.69
C HIS A 271 15.23 -4.91 4.23
N TRP A 272 16.00 -3.99 3.63
CA TRP A 272 15.54 -3.27 2.45
C TRP A 272 15.25 -4.18 1.27
N PHE A 273 16.17 -5.09 0.98
CA PHE A 273 16.02 -6.02 -0.14
C PHE A 273 15.39 -7.34 0.31
N VAL A 274 14.54 -7.90 -0.52
CA VAL A 274 13.85 -9.17 -0.26
C VAL A 274 14.84 -10.30 -0.04
N SER A 275 15.96 -10.27 -0.77
CA SER A 275 17.04 -11.25 -0.66
C SER A 275 17.68 -11.33 0.71
N GLU A 276 17.65 -10.23 1.49
CA GLU A 276 18.32 -10.10 2.79
C GLU A 276 17.44 -10.47 3.98
N ARG A 277 16.14 -10.68 3.76
CA ARG A 277 15.18 -10.97 4.84
C ARG A 277 15.37 -12.35 5.41
N ALA A 278 15.17 -12.47 6.71
CA ALA A 278 15.33 -13.75 7.42
C ALA A 278 14.47 -14.87 6.83
N ASN A 279 13.27 -14.54 6.37
CA ASN A 279 12.34 -15.43 5.68
C ASN A 279 11.49 -14.66 4.66
N LEU A 280 10.64 -15.39 3.92
CA LEU A 280 9.73 -14.82 2.92
C LEU A 280 8.25 -15.01 3.30
N TYR A 281 7.91 -15.00 4.61
CA TYR A 281 6.54 -15.14 5.10
C TYR A 281 6.22 -14.26 6.30
N SER A 282 7.08 -13.30 6.63
CA SER A 282 6.87 -12.32 7.72
C SER A 282 7.24 -10.91 7.29
N ALA A 283 6.73 -9.91 8.01
CA ALA A 283 7.01 -8.49 7.84
C ALA A 283 7.31 -7.83 9.20
N PRO A 284 8.46 -8.14 9.82
CA PRO A 284 8.79 -7.72 11.19
C PRO A 284 8.64 -6.21 11.44
N ALA A 285 8.90 -5.37 10.44
CA ALA A 285 8.73 -3.93 10.53
C ALA A 285 7.31 -3.51 10.92
N VAL A 286 6.28 -4.26 10.48
CA VAL A 286 4.89 -3.99 10.88
C VAL A 286 4.72 -4.25 12.37
N GLY A 287 5.26 -5.35 12.90
CA GLY A 287 5.19 -5.69 14.32
C GLY A 287 5.91 -4.68 15.21
N PHE A 288 7.09 -4.21 14.79
CA PHE A 288 7.82 -3.15 15.49
C PHE A 288 7.03 -1.83 15.49
N ASN A 289 6.48 -1.42 14.35
CA ASN A 289 5.65 -0.23 14.25
C ASN A 289 4.39 -0.32 15.12
N ALA A 290 3.70 -1.46 15.09
CA ALA A 290 2.47 -1.66 15.87
C ALA A 290 2.74 -1.58 17.37
N ARG A 291 3.74 -2.30 17.88
CA ARG A 291 4.14 -2.23 19.29
C ARG A 291 4.52 -0.80 19.72
N ALA A 292 5.26 -0.09 18.87
CA ALA A 292 5.66 1.28 19.17
C ALA A 292 4.47 2.24 19.19
N ALA A 293 3.62 2.25 18.15
CA ALA A 293 2.50 3.16 18.08
C ALA A 293 1.42 2.86 19.14
N LEU A 294 1.04 1.59 19.32
CA LEU A 294 0.08 1.19 20.36
C LEU A 294 0.61 1.48 21.76
N GLY A 295 1.90 1.22 22.00
CA GLY A 295 2.55 1.56 23.28
C GLY A 295 2.56 3.07 23.58
N LEU A 296 2.79 3.92 22.56
CA LEU A 296 2.68 5.38 22.70
C LEU A 296 1.25 5.84 23.00
N ALA A 297 0.26 5.15 22.43
CA ALA A 297 -1.15 5.38 22.70
C ALA A 297 -1.64 4.82 24.04
N GLY A 298 -0.84 3.93 24.68
CA GLY A 298 -1.16 3.27 25.94
C GLY A 298 -2.24 2.18 25.81
N ILE A 299 -2.33 1.52 24.66
CA ILE A 299 -3.34 0.49 24.34
C ILE A 299 -2.70 -0.77 23.75
N GLY A 300 -3.48 -1.85 23.70
CA GLY A 300 -3.16 -3.08 22.98
C GLY A 300 -3.93 -3.20 21.65
N ILE A 301 -3.62 -4.22 20.86
CA ILE A 301 -4.32 -4.49 19.59
C ILE A 301 -5.81 -4.87 19.82
N ASP A 302 -6.13 -5.44 20.95
CA ASP A 302 -7.49 -5.83 21.33
C ASP A 302 -8.39 -4.62 21.64
N ASP A 303 -7.80 -3.45 21.96
CA ASP A 303 -8.52 -2.20 22.18
C ASP A 303 -8.90 -1.50 20.86
N VAL A 304 -8.31 -1.90 19.74
CA VAL A 304 -8.56 -1.34 18.41
C VAL A 304 -9.88 -1.89 17.88
N ASN A 305 -10.82 -1.00 17.54
CA ASN A 305 -12.14 -1.35 17.03
C ASN A 305 -12.15 -1.51 15.50
N HIS A 306 -11.38 -0.69 14.79
CA HIS A 306 -11.40 -0.62 13.33
C HIS A 306 -9.99 -0.75 12.75
N LEU A 307 -9.85 -1.63 11.76
CA LEU A 307 -8.57 -1.90 11.09
C LEU A 307 -8.64 -1.48 9.61
N GLU A 308 -7.61 -0.80 9.13
CA GLU A 308 -7.33 -0.62 7.71
C GLU A 308 -5.91 -1.13 7.44
N ILE A 309 -5.81 -2.39 7.04
CA ILE A 309 -4.54 -3.04 6.72
C ILE A 309 -4.26 -2.87 5.23
N TYR A 310 -3.08 -2.37 4.89
CA TYR A 310 -2.67 -2.18 3.51
C TYR A 310 -2.69 -3.50 2.73
N SER A 311 -3.45 -3.53 1.64
CA SER A 311 -3.90 -4.76 0.98
C SER A 311 -3.55 -4.81 -0.52
N CYS A 312 -2.31 -4.48 -0.87
CA CYS A 312 -1.87 -4.59 -2.27
C CYS A 312 -1.92 -6.03 -2.81
N PHE A 313 -1.70 -7.00 -1.93
CA PHE A 313 -1.79 -8.44 -2.18
C PHE A 313 -2.25 -9.16 -0.90
N PRO A 314 -2.88 -10.35 -1.00
CA PRO A 314 -3.34 -11.09 0.16
C PRO A 314 -2.24 -11.40 1.19
N CYS A 315 -1.03 -11.75 0.76
CA CYS A 315 0.09 -12.00 1.68
C CYS A 315 0.44 -10.79 2.55
N MET A 316 0.28 -9.57 2.04
CA MET A 316 0.60 -8.37 2.84
C MET A 316 -0.38 -8.22 4.00
N VAL A 317 -1.67 -8.53 3.79
CA VAL A 317 -2.68 -8.54 4.86
C VAL A 317 -2.34 -9.61 5.89
N GLN A 318 -2.03 -10.84 5.45
CA GLN A 318 -1.68 -11.95 6.32
C GLN A 318 -0.44 -11.63 7.16
N MET A 319 0.64 -11.21 6.53
CA MET A 319 1.89 -10.86 7.24
C MET A 319 1.65 -9.72 8.24
N SER A 320 0.95 -8.66 7.83
CA SER A 320 0.66 -7.52 8.71
C SER A 320 -0.19 -7.91 9.90
N ALA A 321 -1.28 -8.65 9.67
CA ALA A 321 -2.17 -9.12 10.73
C ALA A 321 -1.43 -10.01 11.73
N ASN A 322 -0.68 -10.99 11.24
CA ASN A 322 0.11 -11.90 12.09
C ASN A 322 1.13 -11.13 12.95
N GLU A 323 1.83 -10.14 12.40
CA GLU A 323 2.80 -9.33 13.14
C GLU A 323 2.15 -8.44 14.21
N MET A 324 0.90 -8.09 14.03
CA MET A 324 0.09 -7.34 15.02
C MET A 324 -0.63 -8.24 16.03
N GLY A 325 -0.57 -9.57 15.87
CA GLY A 325 -1.28 -10.52 16.72
C GLY A 325 -2.77 -10.67 16.35
N VAL A 326 -3.15 -10.36 15.11
CA VAL A 326 -4.49 -10.49 14.57
C VAL A 326 -4.53 -11.71 13.66
N ASP A 327 -5.50 -12.60 13.83
CA ASP A 327 -5.72 -13.70 12.88
C ASP A 327 -6.43 -13.19 11.61
N PRO A 328 -5.78 -13.19 10.44
CA PRO A 328 -6.35 -12.63 9.23
C PRO A 328 -7.59 -13.39 8.73
N PHE A 329 -7.76 -14.64 9.15
CA PHE A 329 -8.81 -15.53 8.67
C PHE A 329 -10.04 -15.57 9.57
N SER A 330 -9.88 -15.34 10.89
CA SER A 330 -10.96 -15.50 11.88
C SER A 330 -11.28 -14.26 12.70
N ASP A 331 -10.48 -13.18 12.64
CA ASP A 331 -10.80 -11.94 13.35
C ASP A 331 -12.18 -11.40 12.90
N ALA A 332 -13.01 -11.05 13.88
CA ALA A 332 -14.37 -10.57 13.64
C ALA A 332 -14.41 -9.16 13.05
N ARG A 333 -13.36 -8.35 13.24
CA ARG A 333 -13.26 -7.00 12.68
C ARG A 333 -13.00 -7.08 11.19
N PRO A 334 -13.63 -6.25 10.34
CA PRO A 334 -13.16 -6.06 8.97
C PRO A 334 -11.71 -5.56 8.97
N LEU A 335 -10.85 -6.21 8.18
CA LEU A 335 -9.43 -5.84 8.06
C LEU A 335 -9.20 -4.65 7.12
N THR A 336 -10.26 -4.10 6.55
CA THR A 336 -10.25 -2.93 5.66
C THR A 336 -11.50 -2.09 5.87
N GLN A 337 -11.38 -0.77 5.67
CA GLN A 337 -12.49 0.18 5.63
C GLN A 337 -12.77 0.65 4.20
N THR A 338 -11.82 0.46 3.29
CA THR A 338 -11.97 0.82 1.88
C THR A 338 -12.57 -0.30 1.04
N GLY A 339 -12.22 -1.56 1.30
CA GLY A 339 -12.44 -2.73 0.46
C GLY A 339 -11.18 -3.23 -0.25
N GLY A 340 -10.01 -2.64 0.03
CA GLY A 340 -8.70 -3.08 -0.44
C GLY A 340 -8.32 -2.65 -1.86
N LEU A 341 -7.03 -2.61 -2.14
CA LEU A 341 -6.47 -2.10 -3.41
C LEU A 341 -6.96 -2.86 -4.65
N CYS A 342 -7.42 -4.09 -4.48
CA CYS A 342 -7.95 -4.90 -5.58
C CYS A 342 -9.34 -4.44 -6.03
N PHE A 343 -10.23 -4.17 -5.09
CA PHE A 343 -11.65 -3.91 -5.34
C PHE A 343 -12.02 -2.44 -5.19
N PHE A 344 -11.52 -1.77 -4.16
CA PHE A 344 -11.64 -0.32 -4.02
C PHE A 344 -10.88 0.40 -5.13
N GLY A 345 -9.67 -0.05 -5.40
CA GLY A 345 -8.73 0.55 -6.34
C GLY A 345 -7.38 0.80 -5.68
N GLY A 346 -6.32 0.69 -6.47
CA GLY A 346 -4.94 0.87 -6.05
C GLY A 346 -4.31 2.11 -6.68
N PRO A 347 -4.62 3.33 -6.22
CA PRO A 347 -4.09 4.57 -6.79
C PRO A 347 -2.62 4.79 -6.40
N GLY A 348 -1.74 3.90 -6.83
CA GLY A 348 -0.30 4.01 -6.66
C GLY A 348 0.10 4.25 -5.20
N ASN A 349 0.86 5.31 -4.97
CA ASN A 349 1.33 5.67 -3.63
C ASN A 349 0.22 6.25 -2.72
N ASN A 350 -0.92 6.69 -3.29
CA ASN A 350 -1.93 7.46 -2.56
C ASN A 350 -2.97 6.61 -1.82
N TYR A 351 -2.94 5.29 -1.92
CA TYR A 351 -3.99 4.45 -1.32
C TYR A 351 -4.16 4.69 0.18
N THR A 352 -3.08 4.84 0.94
CA THR A 352 -3.20 5.06 2.40
C THR A 352 -3.90 6.38 2.75
N THR A 353 -3.89 7.42 1.89
CA THR A 353 -4.74 8.61 2.10
C THR A 353 -6.22 8.26 2.05
N HIS A 354 -6.63 7.38 1.11
CA HIS A 354 -8.00 6.86 1.06
C HIS A 354 -8.33 6.01 2.30
N GLY A 355 -7.37 5.19 2.77
CA GLY A 355 -7.51 4.41 4.00
C GLY A 355 -7.73 5.30 5.23
N ILE A 356 -6.97 6.38 5.37
CA ILE A 356 -7.15 7.37 6.45
C ILE A 356 -8.53 8.05 6.33
N ALA A 357 -8.92 8.50 5.14
CA ALA A 357 -10.22 9.14 4.92
C ALA A 357 -11.39 8.19 5.26
N SER A 358 -11.34 6.94 4.78
CA SER A 358 -12.35 5.93 5.11
C SER A 358 -12.38 5.58 6.60
N MET A 359 -11.22 5.56 7.27
CA MET A 359 -11.14 5.38 8.72
C MET A 359 -11.80 6.54 9.47
N ILE A 360 -11.60 7.78 9.02
CA ILE A 360 -12.25 8.96 9.61
C ILE A 360 -13.77 8.84 9.51
N ASP A 361 -14.31 8.48 8.33
CA ASP A 361 -15.74 8.28 8.13
C ASP A 361 -16.27 7.15 9.03
N ARG A 362 -15.52 6.06 9.13
CA ARG A 362 -15.87 4.93 9.99
C ARG A 362 -15.94 5.31 11.45
N LEU A 363 -14.92 6.01 11.95
CA LEU A 363 -14.87 6.47 13.35
C LEU A 363 -15.98 7.47 13.69
N ARG A 364 -16.38 8.32 12.74
CA ARG A 364 -17.52 9.23 12.93
C ARG A 364 -18.85 8.48 12.99
N ALA A 365 -19.00 7.41 12.21
CA ALA A 365 -20.19 6.57 12.19
C ALA A 365 -20.26 5.63 13.41
N GLU A 366 -19.14 5.03 13.77
CA GLU A 366 -19.00 4.11 14.89
C GLU A 366 -17.77 4.53 15.72
N PRO A 367 -17.96 5.35 16.76
CA PRO A 367 -16.86 5.83 17.61
C PRO A 367 -16.03 4.71 18.21
N GLY A 368 -14.73 4.91 18.27
CA GLY A 368 -13.78 3.93 18.78
C GLY A 368 -12.34 4.30 18.44
N ILE A 369 -11.48 3.29 18.38
CA ILE A 369 -10.08 3.41 18.03
C ILE A 369 -9.86 2.73 16.70
N GLY A 370 -9.27 3.45 15.75
CA GLY A 370 -8.88 2.97 14.42
C GLY A 370 -7.38 2.86 14.27
N LEU A 371 -6.94 1.86 13.51
CA LEU A 371 -5.54 1.66 13.15
C LEU A 371 -5.42 1.56 11.64
N VAL A 372 -4.51 2.35 11.05
CA VAL A 372 -4.22 2.37 9.61
C VAL A 372 -2.77 1.99 9.38
N THR A 373 -2.53 1.05 8.47
CA THR A 373 -1.18 0.68 8.03
C THR A 373 -0.92 1.17 6.61
N GLY A 374 0.33 1.53 6.33
CA GLY A 374 0.82 1.86 4.99
C GLY A 374 2.01 0.98 4.63
N ASN A 375 2.11 0.58 3.36
CA ASN A 375 3.17 -0.26 2.85
C ASN A 375 3.72 0.27 1.53
N GLY A 376 5.04 0.27 1.39
CA GLY A 376 5.73 0.71 0.18
C GLY A 376 6.79 -0.28 -0.30
N TRP A 377 7.08 -0.24 -1.61
CA TRP A 377 7.92 -1.20 -2.30
C TRP A 377 7.43 -2.64 -2.08
N TYR A 378 8.31 -3.55 -1.74
CA TYR A 378 8.05 -4.99 -1.60
C TYR A 378 7.96 -5.39 -0.12
N SER A 379 6.95 -4.86 0.60
CA SER A 379 6.87 -4.98 2.06
C SER A 379 8.15 -4.43 2.73
N THR A 380 8.64 -3.28 2.21
CA THR A 380 9.90 -2.70 2.64
C THR A 380 9.69 -1.50 3.55
N LYS A 381 8.86 -0.54 3.13
CA LYS A 381 8.58 0.69 3.88
C LYS A 381 7.25 0.54 4.61
N HIS A 382 7.21 0.78 5.89
CA HIS A 382 5.99 0.67 6.68
C HIS A 382 5.76 1.91 7.52
N SER A 383 4.50 2.37 7.54
CA SER A 383 4.02 3.43 8.42
C SER A 383 2.72 2.98 9.06
N LEU A 384 2.47 3.39 10.29
CA LEU A 384 1.27 3.05 11.04
C LEU A 384 0.77 4.26 11.82
N GLY A 385 -0.55 4.47 11.85
CA GLY A 385 -1.21 5.52 12.62
C GLY A 385 -2.39 4.99 13.44
N VAL A 386 -2.54 5.53 14.65
CA VAL A 386 -3.67 5.26 15.55
C VAL A 386 -4.54 6.52 15.64
N TYR A 387 -5.85 6.34 15.46
CA TYR A 387 -6.84 7.41 15.38
C TYR A 387 -8.03 7.13 16.31
N ALA A 388 -8.65 8.15 16.86
CA ALA A 388 -9.87 7.99 17.65
C ALA A 388 -10.74 9.26 17.63
N THR A 389 -12.02 9.13 18.00
CA THR A 389 -12.95 10.25 18.15
C THR A 389 -12.81 10.97 19.49
N THR A 390 -12.06 10.41 20.43
CA THR A 390 -11.75 11.03 21.72
C THR A 390 -10.34 11.60 21.70
N PRO A 391 -10.08 12.72 22.39
CA PRO A 391 -8.72 13.26 22.51
C PRO A 391 -7.79 12.25 23.18
N PRO A 392 -6.51 12.17 22.79
CA PRO A 392 -5.54 11.32 23.46
C PRO A 392 -5.24 11.80 24.88
N ALA A 393 -4.80 10.90 25.76
CA ALA A 393 -4.41 11.26 27.12
C ALA A 393 -3.16 12.17 27.18
N SER A 394 -2.36 12.21 26.13
CA SER A 394 -1.18 13.07 25.96
C SER A 394 -1.15 13.59 24.53
N ALA A 395 -0.39 14.66 24.27
CA ALA A 395 -0.16 15.13 22.90
C ALA A 395 0.34 14.00 22.01
N PHE A 396 0.06 14.09 20.69
CA PHE A 396 0.53 13.14 19.68
C PHE A 396 2.03 12.87 19.83
N ARG A 397 2.41 11.62 19.71
CA ARG A 397 3.81 11.17 19.69
C ARG A 397 4.03 10.18 18.57
N SER A 398 5.25 10.16 18.05
CA SER A 398 5.66 9.17 17.07
C SER A 398 6.94 8.44 17.47
N ALA A 399 7.14 7.27 16.89
CA ALA A 399 8.33 6.45 17.09
C ALA A 399 8.92 6.01 15.74
N ASN A 400 10.22 5.71 15.78
CA ASN A 400 10.92 5.05 14.67
C ASN A 400 11.75 3.89 15.24
N PRO A 401 11.20 2.67 15.25
CA PRO A 401 11.88 1.48 15.81
C PRO A 401 12.92 0.87 14.85
N GLN A 402 13.50 1.65 13.94
CA GLN A 402 14.50 1.18 12.99
C GLN A 402 15.74 0.55 13.64
N PRO A 403 16.27 1.09 14.77
CA PRO A 403 17.42 0.46 15.46
C PRO A 403 17.13 -0.97 15.91
N GLU A 404 15.94 -1.21 16.46
CA GLU A 404 15.49 -2.52 16.92
C GLU A 404 15.34 -3.50 15.75
N LEU A 405 14.77 -3.05 14.64
CA LEU A 405 14.65 -3.85 13.43
C LEU A 405 16.02 -4.18 12.83
N ASN A 406 16.93 -3.21 12.77
CA ASN A 406 18.28 -3.42 12.24
C ASN A 406 19.08 -4.45 13.04
N ALA A 407 18.72 -4.69 14.31
CA ALA A 407 19.31 -5.71 15.16
C ALA A 407 18.77 -7.13 14.90
N THR A 408 17.71 -7.28 14.08
CA THR A 408 17.17 -8.60 13.72
C THR A 408 18.07 -9.33 12.73
N PRO A 409 18.03 -10.67 12.69
CA PRO A 409 18.84 -11.45 11.76
C PRO A 409 18.56 -11.13 10.30
N GLN A 410 19.61 -11.12 9.48
CA GLN A 410 19.54 -11.03 8.02
C GLN A 410 20.02 -12.34 7.38
N THR A 411 19.52 -12.62 6.19
CA THR A 411 19.99 -13.71 5.34
C THR A 411 21.10 -13.20 4.43
N LYS A 412 22.19 -13.95 4.34
CA LYS A 412 23.25 -13.68 3.37
C LYS A 412 22.75 -14.02 1.97
N LEU A 413 22.87 -13.10 1.04
CA LEU A 413 22.67 -13.36 -0.40
C LEU A 413 23.96 -13.93 -1.01
N VAL A 414 23.83 -15.02 -1.75
CA VAL A 414 24.90 -15.58 -2.60
C VAL A 414 24.44 -15.49 -4.05
N ASP A 415 25.14 -14.69 -4.84
CA ASP A 415 24.75 -14.42 -6.23
C ASP A 415 25.09 -15.61 -7.16
N GLU A 416 26.33 -16.05 -7.13
CA GLU A 416 26.78 -17.20 -7.92
C GLU A 416 26.83 -18.45 -7.02
N TYR A 417 25.94 -19.39 -7.27
CA TYR A 417 25.82 -20.61 -6.50
C TYR A 417 25.48 -21.79 -7.40
N ASP A 418 26.32 -22.81 -7.34
CA ASP A 418 26.07 -24.12 -7.95
C ASP A 418 26.07 -25.18 -6.86
N GLY A 419 24.99 -25.90 -6.74
CA GLY A 419 24.89 -26.95 -5.73
C GLY A 419 23.48 -27.25 -5.23
N PRO A 420 23.36 -28.16 -4.24
CA PRO A 420 22.09 -28.54 -3.66
C PRO A 420 21.58 -27.46 -2.72
N GLY A 421 20.25 -27.36 -2.61
CA GLY A 421 19.57 -26.44 -1.70
C GLY A 421 18.16 -26.90 -1.39
N THR A 422 17.43 -26.03 -0.69
CA THR A 422 16.02 -26.25 -0.36
C THR A 422 15.18 -25.12 -0.96
N LEU A 423 14.10 -25.44 -1.65
CA LEU A 423 13.18 -24.48 -2.21
C LEU A 423 12.52 -23.70 -1.06
N GLU A 424 12.81 -22.39 -0.96
CA GLU A 424 12.26 -21.53 0.09
C GLU A 424 10.95 -20.87 -0.33
N SER A 425 10.87 -20.42 -1.57
CA SER A 425 9.69 -19.83 -2.18
C SER A 425 9.86 -19.68 -3.68
N PHE A 426 8.78 -19.35 -4.38
CA PHE A 426 8.80 -19.18 -5.83
C PHE A 426 7.66 -18.29 -6.32
N VAL A 427 7.77 -17.83 -7.57
CA VAL A 427 6.70 -17.25 -8.38
C VAL A 427 6.78 -17.83 -9.79
N VAL A 428 5.65 -18.13 -10.41
CA VAL A 428 5.56 -18.44 -11.84
C VAL A 428 4.76 -17.34 -12.52
N MET A 429 5.42 -16.60 -13.40
CA MET A 429 4.77 -15.55 -14.18
C MET A 429 4.03 -16.14 -15.36
N HIS A 430 2.86 -15.55 -15.69
CA HIS A 430 2.00 -16.00 -16.78
C HIS A 430 1.89 -14.96 -17.89
N GLU A 431 1.84 -15.42 -19.12
CA GLU A 431 1.54 -14.62 -20.29
C GLU A 431 0.06 -14.17 -20.32
N ARG A 432 -0.28 -13.32 -21.29
CA ARG A 432 -1.66 -12.81 -21.42
C ARG A 432 -2.67 -13.88 -21.80
N ASP A 433 -2.25 -14.93 -22.47
CA ASP A 433 -3.06 -16.10 -22.82
C ASP A 433 -3.23 -17.09 -21.66
N GLY A 434 -2.60 -16.80 -20.50
CA GLY A 434 -2.67 -17.65 -19.31
C GLY A 434 -1.62 -18.75 -19.26
N SER A 435 -0.75 -18.89 -20.25
CA SER A 435 0.32 -19.88 -20.22
C SER A 435 1.44 -19.48 -19.23
N PRO A 436 2.02 -20.45 -18.46
CA PRO A 436 3.17 -20.19 -17.63
C PRO A 436 4.39 -19.85 -18.49
N ALA A 437 5.15 -18.82 -18.09
CA ALA A 437 6.27 -18.29 -18.88
C ALA A 437 7.63 -18.49 -18.19
N MET A 438 7.74 -18.10 -16.94
CA MET A 438 9.02 -18.13 -16.22
C MET A 438 8.78 -18.31 -14.71
N GLY A 439 9.50 -19.21 -14.10
CA GLY A 439 9.62 -19.35 -12.65
C GLY A 439 10.84 -18.61 -12.11
N THR A 440 10.67 -17.85 -11.03
CA THR A 440 11.77 -17.30 -10.21
C THR A 440 11.68 -17.92 -8.83
N ILE A 441 12.77 -18.51 -8.37
CA ILE A 441 12.81 -19.39 -7.20
C ILE A 441 13.86 -18.90 -6.21
N ALA A 442 13.46 -18.71 -4.95
CA ALA A 442 14.35 -18.54 -3.81
C ALA A 442 14.79 -19.92 -3.30
N VAL A 443 16.09 -20.11 -3.18
CA VAL A 443 16.67 -21.36 -2.70
C VAL A 443 17.55 -21.10 -1.48
N ARG A 444 17.38 -21.87 -0.40
CA ARG A 444 18.26 -21.91 0.76
C ARG A 444 19.41 -22.85 0.48
N THR A 445 20.62 -22.34 0.59
CA THR A 445 21.84 -23.14 0.49
C THR A 445 22.12 -23.92 1.79
N GLY A 446 23.04 -24.87 1.75
CA GLY A 446 23.38 -25.68 2.93
C GLY A 446 23.91 -24.91 4.14
N ASP A 447 24.46 -23.70 3.93
CA ASP A 447 24.90 -22.76 4.98
C ASP A 447 23.82 -21.70 5.33
N ALA A 448 22.58 -21.98 4.96
CA ALA A 448 21.40 -21.12 5.23
C ALA A 448 21.44 -19.74 4.54
N ALA A 449 22.33 -19.51 3.58
CA ALA A 449 22.28 -18.34 2.71
C ALA A 449 21.12 -18.47 1.72
N ARG A 450 20.76 -17.39 1.05
CA ARG A 450 19.78 -17.40 -0.05
C ARG A 450 20.48 -17.20 -1.37
N THR A 451 20.04 -17.97 -2.36
CA THR A 451 20.36 -17.73 -3.77
C THR A 451 19.08 -17.71 -4.60
N TRP A 452 19.16 -17.22 -5.81
CA TRP A 452 18.05 -17.16 -6.74
C TRP A 452 18.30 -18.07 -7.95
N ALA A 453 17.28 -18.77 -8.38
CA ALA A 453 17.29 -19.55 -9.61
C ALA A 453 16.07 -19.18 -10.47
N THR A 454 16.14 -19.45 -11.76
CA THR A 454 15.03 -19.30 -12.70
C THR A 454 14.78 -20.61 -13.45
N THR A 455 13.61 -20.76 -14.04
CA THR A 455 13.31 -21.85 -14.95
C THR A 455 12.27 -21.43 -16.00
N THR A 456 12.43 -21.95 -17.22
CA THR A 456 11.41 -21.93 -18.28
C THR A 456 11.04 -23.33 -18.72
N ASP A 457 11.53 -24.35 -18.01
CA ASP A 457 11.22 -25.76 -18.27
C ASP A 457 9.76 -26.04 -17.92
N ALA A 458 8.99 -26.56 -18.87
CA ALA A 458 7.55 -26.76 -18.74
C ALA A 458 7.18 -27.74 -17.61
N ASP A 459 7.97 -28.79 -17.39
CA ASP A 459 7.70 -29.81 -16.38
C ASP A 459 7.98 -29.23 -14.97
N LEU A 460 9.04 -28.41 -14.83
CA LEU A 460 9.33 -27.70 -13.58
C LEU A 460 8.28 -26.63 -13.27
N LEU A 461 7.82 -25.88 -14.28
CA LEU A 461 6.74 -24.90 -14.09
C LEU A 461 5.45 -25.62 -13.64
N ALA A 462 5.05 -26.70 -14.31
CA ALA A 462 3.88 -27.48 -13.93
C ALA A 462 4.03 -28.08 -12.52
N TRP A 463 5.20 -28.52 -12.12
CA TRP A 463 5.47 -28.98 -10.76
C TRP A 463 5.32 -27.88 -9.73
N LEU A 464 5.86 -26.68 -9.97
CA LEU A 464 5.70 -25.53 -9.08
C LEU A 464 4.23 -25.16 -8.88
N GLU A 465 3.39 -25.33 -9.90
CA GLU A 465 1.96 -25.00 -9.89
C GLU A 465 1.04 -26.17 -9.54
N SER A 466 1.58 -27.31 -9.15
CA SER A 466 0.80 -28.54 -8.86
C SER A 466 -0.22 -28.38 -7.72
N GLY A 467 -0.09 -27.32 -6.88
CA GLY A 467 -0.87 -27.15 -5.67
C GLY A 467 -0.47 -28.09 -4.53
N GLU A 468 0.60 -28.85 -4.70
CA GLU A 468 1.23 -29.66 -3.66
C GLU A 468 2.25 -28.85 -2.85
N GLN A 469 2.73 -29.44 -1.75
CA GLN A 469 3.76 -28.82 -0.92
C GLN A 469 5.13 -28.94 -1.61
N VAL A 470 5.49 -27.93 -2.41
CA VAL A 470 6.80 -27.86 -3.07
C VAL A 470 7.83 -27.08 -2.27
N VAL A 471 7.40 -26.12 -1.45
CA VAL A 471 8.27 -25.38 -0.53
C VAL A 471 8.83 -26.35 0.51
N GLY A 472 10.14 -26.27 0.76
CA GLY A 472 10.85 -27.19 1.64
C GLY A 472 11.43 -28.42 0.92
N THR A 473 11.17 -28.63 -0.38
CA THR A 473 11.74 -29.78 -1.10
C THR A 473 13.21 -29.53 -1.48
N PRO A 474 14.05 -30.59 -1.49
CA PRO A 474 15.41 -30.52 -2.04
C PRO A 474 15.40 -30.22 -3.53
N VAL A 475 16.28 -29.31 -3.93
CA VAL A 475 16.51 -28.89 -5.34
C VAL A 475 18.00 -28.68 -5.55
N SER A 476 18.40 -28.46 -6.80
CA SER A 476 19.75 -28.00 -7.11
C SER A 476 19.71 -26.76 -8.00
N VAL A 477 20.76 -25.97 -7.93
CA VAL A 477 20.96 -24.79 -8.78
C VAL A 477 22.25 -24.98 -9.54
N LYS A 478 22.22 -24.68 -10.83
CA LYS A 478 23.42 -24.62 -11.68
C LYS A 478 23.26 -23.47 -12.65
N ASP A 479 24.27 -22.60 -12.73
CA ASP A 479 24.26 -21.42 -13.61
C ASP A 479 22.96 -20.58 -13.45
N ARG A 480 22.48 -20.43 -12.20
CA ARG A 480 21.18 -19.80 -11.84
C ARG A 480 19.94 -20.49 -12.44
N VAL A 481 20.05 -21.72 -12.94
CA VAL A 481 18.92 -22.53 -13.43
C VAL A 481 18.54 -23.57 -12.37
N LEU A 482 17.24 -23.70 -12.12
CA LEU A 482 16.71 -24.70 -11.21
C LEU A 482 16.79 -26.08 -11.85
N ALA A 483 17.21 -27.07 -11.07
CA ALA A 483 17.06 -28.50 -11.37
C ALA A 483 16.48 -29.24 -10.15
N ARG A 484 15.72 -30.31 -10.42
CA ARG A 484 15.08 -31.15 -9.40
C ARG A 484 15.78 -32.50 -9.28
#